data_cbbfd89b92d1f7e848b3ce93f50c6159
#
_entry.id   cbbfd89b92d1f7e848b3ce93f50c6159
#
_cell.length_a   1.000
_cell.length_b   1.000
_cell.length_c   1.000
_cell.angle_alpha   90.00
_cell.angle_beta   90.00
_cell.angle_gamma   90.00
#
_symmetry.space_group_name_H-M   'P 1'
#
loop_
_entity.id
_entity.type
_entity.pdbx_description
1 polymer ?
#
loop_
_entity_poly.entity_id
_entity_poly.type
_entity_poly.pdbx_seq_one_letter_code
_entity_poly.pdbx_strand_id
1 'polypeptide(L)'
;MVSTNQIAAIGTLVGDPARAAILTTLMDGRALTASELARVAGVTPQTASSHLAQLVGADLIEVRKQGRHRYHRLARPEVARMLEGIMQIASKDAATLQRKVVTGPRDAAMLKARTCYDHFAG
;
A
#
# COMPACT_ATOMS: atom_id res chain seq x y z
N MET A 1 -1.12 -18.87 -17.49
CA MET A 1 -0.14 -17.78 -17.72
C MET A 1 -0.77 -16.44 -17.41
N VAL A 2 -0.06 -15.58 -16.72
CA VAL A 2 -0.57 -14.26 -16.32
C VAL A 2 -0.50 -13.30 -17.52
N SER A 3 -1.58 -12.59 -17.78
CA SER A 3 -1.64 -11.61 -18.86
C SER A 3 -1.16 -10.23 -18.39
N THR A 4 -0.81 -9.37 -19.36
CA THR A 4 -0.47 -7.98 -19.10
C THR A 4 -1.61 -7.25 -18.38
N ASN A 5 -2.86 -7.54 -18.74
CA ASN A 5 -4.02 -6.93 -18.08
C ASN A 5 -4.13 -7.32 -16.61
N GLN A 6 -3.79 -8.54 -16.27
CA GLN A 6 -3.79 -9.00 -14.89
C GLN A 6 -2.70 -8.30 -14.07
N ILE A 7 -1.52 -8.13 -14.65
CA ILE A 7 -0.44 -7.36 -14.03
C ILE A 7 -0.88 -5.91 -13.81
N ALA A 8 -1.49 -5.30 -14.82
CA ALA A 8 -1.96 -3.93 -14.74
C ALA A 8 -3.05 -3.76 -13.68
N ALA A 9 -3.94 -4.73 -13.53
CA ALA A 9 -5.00 -4.69 -12.52
C ALA A 9 -4.41 -4.66 -11.11
N ILE A 10 -3.46 -5.53 -10.82
CA ILE A 10 -2.76 -5.53 -9.53
C ILE A 10 -1.99 -4.22 -9.34
N GLY A 11 -1.29 -3.76 -10.37
CA GLY A 11 -0.55 -2.51 -10.32
C GLY A 11 -1.43 -1.30 -10.00
N THR A 12 -2.61 -1.24 -10.59
CA THR A 12 -3.58 -0.18 -10.31
C THR A 12 -4.03 -0.19 -8.86
N LEU A 13 -4.30 -1.37 -8.32
CA LEU A 13 -4.72 -1.49 -6.93
C LEU A 13 -3.63 -1.03 -5.96
N VAL A 14 -2.40 -1.45 -6.20
CA VAL A 14 -1.27 -1.10 -5.35
C VAL A 14 -0.84 0.35 -5.55
N GLY A 15 -1.08 0.91 -6.72
CA GLY A 15 -0.63 2.24 -7.11
C GLY A 15 -1.40 3.40 -6.49
N ASP A 16 -2.49 3.16 -5.79
CA ASP A 16 -3.21 4.20 -5.06
C ASP A 16 -2.57 4.44 -3.70
N PRO A 17 -2.30 5.70 -3.31
CA PRO A 17 -1.62 5.99 -2.04
C PRO A 17 -2.33 5.44 -0.81
N ALA A 18 -3.65 5.53 -0.73
CA ALA A 18 -4.41 5.02 0.41
C ALA A 18 -4.32 3.49 0.48
N ARG A 19 -4.48 2.82 -0.64
CA ARG A 19 -4.36 1.35 -0.69
C ARG A 19 -2.94 0.90 -0.38
N ALA A 20 -1.94 1.62 -0.88
CA ALA A 20 -0.54 1.32 -0.56
C ALA A 20 -0.28 1.44 0.94
N ALA A 21 -0.82 2.46 1.59
CA ALA A 21 -0.70 2.64 3.03
C ALA A 21 -1.35 1.50 3.80
N ILE A 22 -2.53 1.06 3.38
CA ILE A 22 -3.23 -0.08 3.98
C ILE A 22 -2.37 -1.34 3.87
N LEU A 23 -1.90 -1.65 2.68
CA LEU A 23 -1.13 -2.87 2.43
C LEU A 23 0.18 -2.89 3.20
N THR A 24 0.92 -1.78 3.21
CA THR A 24 2.20 -1.72 3.92
C THR A 24 2.03 -1.81 5.42
N THR A 25 0.94 -1.27 5.96
CA THR A 25 0.62 -1.40 7.38
C THR A 25 0.42 -2.86 7.78
N LEU A 26 -0.12 -3.68 6.88
CA LEU A 26 -0.42 -5.08 7.16
C LEU A 26 0.75 -6.03 6.88
N MET A 27 1.90 -5.52 6.43
CA MET A 27 3.04 -6.36 6.07
C MET A 27 3.67 -7.11 7.24
N ASP A 28 3.49 -6.62 8.45
CA ASP A 28 4.02 -7.27 9.64
C ASP A 28 3.17 -8.46 10.13
N GLY A 29 2.13 -8.81 9.39
CA GLY A 29 1.27 -9.94 9.72
C GLY A 29 0.09 -9.63 10.63
N ARG A 30 -0.05 -8.37 11.06
CA ARG A 30 -1.17 -8.00 11.93
C ARG A 30 -2.49 -7.94 11.17
N ALA A 31 -3.58 -8.09 11.92
CA ALA A 31 -4.93 -7.96 11.40
C ALA A 31 -5.59 -6.73 12.02
N LEU A 32 -6.16 -5.87 11.18
CA LEU A 32 -6.72 -4.60 11.62
C LEU A 32 -8.16 -4.43 11.10
N THR A 33 -8.93 -3.64 11.83
CA THR A 33 -10.29 -3.29 11.44
C THR A 33 -10.28 -2.22 10.35
N ALA A 34 -11.41 -2.07 9.66
CA ALA A 34 -11.57 -1.03 8.64
C ALA A 34 -11.36 0.38 9.23
N SER A 35 -11.84 0.62 10.45
CA SER A 35 -11.66 1.91 11.12
C SER A 35 -10.20 2.23 11.39
N GLU A 36 -9.45 1.23 11.86
CA GLU A 36 -8.01 1.40 12.08
C GLU A 36 -7.28 1.68 10.78
N LEU A 37 -7.62 0.95 9.72
CA LEU A 37 -7.00 1.14 8.41
C LEU A 37 -7.39 2.47 7.76
N ALA A 38 -8.63 2.92 7.98
CA ALA A 38 -9.06 4.25 7.52
C ALA A 38 -8.19 5.35 8.14
N ARG A 39 -7.90 5.21 9.42
CA ARG A 39 -7.06 6.17 10.14
C ARG A 39 -5.64 6.18 9.60
N VAL A 40 -5.07 5.00 9.38
CA VAL A 40 -3.73 4.87 8.82
C VAL A 40 -3.64 5.51 7.43
N ALA A 41 -4.64 5.26 6.59
CA ALA A 41 -4.66 5.74 5.21
C ALA A 41 -5.09 7.21 5.10
N GLY A 42 -5.59 7.80 6.17
CA GLY A 42 -6.06 9.18 6.16
C GLY A 42 -7.30 9.39 5.32
N VAL A 43 -8.20 8.40 5.32
CA VAL A 43 -9.45 8.46 4.54
C VAL A 43 -10.64 8.20 5.46
N THR A 44 -11.84 8.48 4.96
CA THR A 44 -13.07 8.18 5.71
C THR A 44 -13.27 6.67 5.81
N PRO A 45 -14.02 6.19 6.83
CA PRO A 45 -14.34 4.77 6.92
C PRO A 45 -15.03 4.22 5.68
N GLN A 46 -15.88 5.01 5.03
CA GLN A 46 -16.56 4.59 3.81
C GLN A 46 -15.58 4.39 2.66
N THR A 47 -14.64 5.31 2.50
CA THR A 47 -13.59 5.21 1.48
C THR A 47 -12.68 4.01 1.76
N ALA A 48 -12.30 3.81 3.01
CA ALA A 48 -11.51 2.65 3.41
C ALA A 48 -12.24 1.34 3.09
N SER A 49 -13.53 1.26 3.39
CA SER A 49 -14.31 0.06 3.09
C SER A 49 -14.35 -0.23 1.59
N SER A 50 -14.45 0.80 0.76
CA SER A 50 -14.39 0.65 -0.70
C SER A 50 -13.05 0.11 -1.16
N HIS A 51 -11.96 0.68 -0.64
CA HIS A 51 -10.60 0.19 -0.95
C HIS A 51 -10.41 -1.25 -0.51
N LEU A 52 -10.86 -1.58 0.70
CA LEU A 52 -10.73 -2.93 1.24
C LEU A 52 -11.52 -3.95 0.42
N ALA A 53 -12.72 -3.59 -0.03
CA ALA A 53 -13.52 -4.47 -0.88
C ALA A 53 -12.78 -4.80 -2.18
N GLN A 54 -12.13 -3.82 -2.78
CA GLN A 54 -11.35 -4.03 -4.00
C GLN A 54 -10.13 -4.93 -3.74
N LEU A 55 -9.44 -4.71 -2.64
CA LEU A 55 -8.27 -5.51 -2.28
C LEU A 55 -8.63 -6.95 -1.93
N VAL A 56 -9.75 -7.15 -1.24
CA VAL A 56 -10.27 -8.48 -0.94
C VAL A 56 -10.68 -9.18 -2.23
N GLY A 57 -11.35 -8.48 -3.14
CA GLY A 57 -11.78 -9.04 -4.42
C GLY A 57 -10.62 -9.50 -5.29
N ALA A 58 -9.44 -8.91 -5.13
CA ALA A 58 -8.22 -9.28 -5.87
C ALA A 58 -7.33 -10.26 -5.11
N ASP A 59 -7.78 -10.79 -3.97
CA ASP A 59 -7.02 -11.71 -3.12
C ASP A 59 -5.71 -11.14 -2.58
N LEU A 60 -5.63 -9.82 -2.44
CA LEU A 60 -4.48 -9.18 -1.79
C LEU A 60 -4.65 -9.12 -0.27
N ILE A 61 -5.89 -9.02 0.18
CA ILE A 61 -6.25 -8.98 1.59
C ILE A 61 -7.33 -10.03 1.83
N GLU A 62 -7.29 -10.67 3.00
CA GLU A 62 -8.39 -11.49 3.47
C GLU A 62 -9.04 -10.84 4.68
N VAL A 63 -10.31 -11.14 4.89
CA VAL A 63 -11.07 -10.63 6.02
C VAL A 63 -11.57 -11.79 6.86
N ARG A 64 -11.44 -11.67 8.19
CA ARG A 64 -11.98 -12.62 9.13
C ARG A 64 -12.88 -11.92 10.12
N LYS A 65 -14.06 -12.45 10.29
CA LYS A 65 -15.02 -11.97 11.26
C LYS A 65 -14.75 -12.62 12.61
N GLN A 66 -14.63 -11.77 13.63
CA GLN A 66 -14.43 -12.25 15.00
C GLN A 66 -15.34 -11.43 15.92
N GLY A 67 -16.41 -12.07 16.40
CA GLY A 67 -17.44 -11.37 17.14
C GLY A 67 -18.14 -10.34 16.26
N ARG A 68 -18.15 -9.10 16.70
CA ARG A 68 -18.76 -7.98 15.97
C ARG A 68 -17.81 -7.29 15.01
N HIS A 69 -16.53 -7.70 15.01
CA HIS A 69 -15.48 -7.01 14.26
C HIS A 69 -15.02 -7.84 13.07
N ARG A 70 -14.61 -7.14 12.04
CA ARG A 70 -13.97 -7.73 10.86
C ARG A 70 -12.53 -7.27 10.83
N TYR A 71 -11.62 -8.23 10.80
CA TYR A 71 -10.18 -7.98 10.78
C TYR A 71 -9.61 -8.31 9.42
N HIS A 72 -8.77 -7.43 8.91
CA HIS A 72 -8.17 -7.51 7.58
C HIS A 72 -6.68 -7.76 7.73
N ARG A 73 -6.16 -8.69 6.94
CA ARG A 73 -4.72 -8.96 6.88
C ARG A 73 -4.33 -9.35 5.46
N LEU A 74 -3.02 -9.34 5.17
CA LEU A 74 -2.56 -9.79 3.86
C LEU A 74 -3.00 -11.24 3.64
N ALA A 75 -3.46 -11.53 2.44
CA ALA A 75 -4.04 -12.84 2.13
C ALA A 75 -2.98 -13.93 2.04
N ARG A 76 -1.78 -13.59 1.59
CA ARG A 76 -0.72 -14.56 1.32
C ARG A 76 0.66 -13.93 1.48
N PRO A 77 1.69 -14.75 1.80
CA PRO A 77 3.06 -14.23 1.90
C PRO A 77 3.57 -13.59 0.61
N GLU A 78 3.08 -14.02 -0.55
CA GLU A 78 3.48 -13.44 -1.84
C GLU A 78 3.15 -11.96 -1.93
N VAL A 79 2.07 -11.53 -1.29
CA VAL A 79 1.68 -10.11 -1.27
C VAL A 79 2.73 -9.29 -0.53
N ALA A 80 3.19 -9.75 0.61
CA ALA A 80 4.26 -9.10 1.37
C ALA A 80 5.55 -9.03 0.55
N ARG A 81 5.91 -10.12 -0.11
CA ARG A 81 7.11 -10.17 -0.96
C ARG A 81 7.03 -9.19 -2.12
N MET A 82 5.86 -9.08 -2.74
CA MET A 82 5.64 -8.09 -3.80
C MET A 82 5.86 -6.67 -3.28
N LEU A 83 5.28 -6.35 -2.14
CA LEU A 83 5.42 -5.02 -1.54
C LEU A 83 6.87 -4.72 -1.17
N GLU A 84 7.58 -5.69 -0.62
CA GLU A 84 9.01 -5.55 -0.31
C GLU A 84 9.82 -5.26 -1.57
N GLY A 85 9.53 -5.96 -2.67
CA GLY A 85 10.18 -5.74 -3.95
C GLY A 85 9.95 -4.33 -4.48
N ILE A 86 8.70 -3.86 -4.40
CA ILE A 86 8.36 -2.50 -4.82
C ILE A 86 9.10 -1.48 -3.96
N MET A 87 9.15 -1.69 -2.66
CA MET A 87 9.83 -0.80 -1.73
C MET A 87 11.33 -0.71 -2.04
N GLN A 88 11.97 -1.83 -2.37
CA GLN A 88 13.38 -1.85 -2.74
C GLN A 88 13.63 -1.03 -4.00
N ILE A 89 12.79 -1.22 -5.02
CA ILE A 89 12.89 -0.46 -6.28
C ILE A 89 12.64 1.03 -6.02
N ALA A 90 11.59 1.36 -5.28
CA ALA A 90 11.23 2.74 -4.98
C ALA A 90 12.32 3.46 -4.20
N SER A 91 12.96 2.78 -3.26
CA SER A 91 14.05 3.35 -2.48
C SER A 91 15.26 3.69 -3.36
N LYS A 92 15.62 2.78 -4.28
CA LYS A 92 16.71 3.02 -5.24
C LYS A 92 16.37 4.16 -6.19
N ASP A 93 15.15 4.16 -6.73
CA ASP A 93 14.68 5.18 -7.66
C ASP A 93 14.61 6.55 -6.99
N ALA A 94 14.14 6.60 -5.76
CA ALA A 94 14.09 7.85 -4.99
C ALA A 94 15.50 8.45 -4.82
N ALA A 95 16.48 7.62 -4.48
CA ALA A 95 17.86 8.07 -4.36
C ALA A 95 18.42 8.56 -5.70
N THR A 96 18.13 7.83 -6.78
CA THR A 96 18.57 8.19 -8.13
C THR A 96 17.92 9.51 -8.58
N LEU A 97 16.61 9.64 -8.36
CA LEU A 97 15.88 10.85 -8.73
C LEU A 97 16.38 12.07 -7.96
N GLN A 98 16.71 11.93 -6.71
CA GLN A 98 17.29 12.99 -5.90
C GLN A 98 18.61 13.51 -6.48
N ARG A 99 19.43 12.60 -7.02
CA ARG A 99 20.70 12.99 -7.63
C ARG A 99 20.53 13.67 -8.98
N LYS A 100 19.53 13.25 -9.75
CA LYS A 100 19.38 13.68 -11.14
C LYS A 100 18.50 14.90 -11.31
N VAL A 101 17.43 15.03 -10.54
CA VAL A 101 16.38 15.99 -10.85
C VAL A 101 15.71 16.53 -9.59
N VAL A 102 16.32 17.50 -8.95
CA VAL A 102 15.54 18.38 -8.07
C VAL A 102 15.55 19.74 -8.75
N THR A 103 14.66 19.93 -9.71
CA THR A 103 14.62 21.13 -10.51
C THR A 103 13.48 22.06 -10.14
N GLY A 104 12.56 21.63 -9.26
CA GLY A 104 11.44 22.46 -8.84
C GLY A 104 10.91 22.11 -7.47
N PRO A 105 10.19 23.04 -6.82
CA PRO A 105 9.66 22.82 -5.47
C PRO A 105 8.72 21.64 -5.37
N ARG A 106 7.98 21.36 -6.44
CA ARG A 106 7.02 20.25 -6.46
C ARG A 106 7.71 18.89 -6.40
N ASP A 107 8.80 18.74 -7.17
CA ASP A 107 9.56 17.50 -7.17
C ASP A 107 10.26 17.28 -5.83
N ALA A 108 10.80 18.32 -5.26
CA ALA A 108 11.43 18.27 -3.94
C ALA A 108 10.42 17.89 -2.87
N ALA A 109 9.20 18.41 -2.94
CA ALA A 109 8.13 18.09 -1.99
C ALA A 109 7.71 16.61 -2.10
N MET A 110 7.60 16.08 -3.31
CA MET A 110 7.27 14.67 -3.52
C MET A 110 8.34 13.74 -2.98
N LEU A 111 9.59 14.03 -3.26
CA LEU A 111 10.71 13.24 -2.77
C LEU A 111 10.79 13.26 -1.25
N LYS A 112 10.57 14.42 -0.65
CA LYS A 112 10.57 14.57 0.81
C LYS A 112 9.42 13.75 1.44
N ALA A 113 8.24 13.78 0.85
CA ALA A 113 7.10 13.03 1.33
C ALA A 113 7.38 11.52 1.28
N ARG A 114 7.98 11.04 0.20
CA ARG A 114 8.36 9.63 0.07
C ARG A 114 9.41 9.22 1.10
N THR A 115 10.39 10.06 1.32
CA THR A 115 11.43 9.80 2.32
C THR A 115 10.84 9.70 3.72
N CYS A 116 9.93 10.59 4.07
CA CYS A 116 9.23 10.54 5.35
C CYS A 116 8.42 9.25 5.50
N TYR A 117 7.76 8.83 4.44
CA TYR A 117 6.99 7.59 4.42
C TYR A 117 7.89 6.37 4.63
N ASP A 118 9.01 6.30 3.93
CA ASP A 118 9.97 5.21 4.06
C ASP A 118 10.55 5.16 5.47
N HIS A 119 10.77 6.30 6.10
CA HIS A 119 11.25 6.38 7.46
C HIS A 119 10.25 5.73 8.45
N PHE A 120 8.96 5.97 8.26
CA PHE A 120 7.93 5.34 9.09
C PHE A 120 7.77 3.86 8.80
N ALA A 121 7.96 3.45 7.56
CA ALA A 121 7.85 2.04 7.16
C ALA A 121 9.07 1.23 7.58
N GLY A 122 10.18 1.89 7.71
CA GLY A 122 11.43 1.27 8.14
C GLY A 122 11.50 1.15 9.62
#